data_ec5410d44965bfc4173b1f9e7ed9701b
#
_entry.id   ec5410d44965bfc4173b1f9e7ed9701b
#
_cell.length_a   1.000
_cell.length_b   1.000
_cell.length_c   1.000
_cell.angle_alpha   90.00
_cell.angle_beta   90.00
_cell.angle_gamma   90.00
#
_symmetry.space_group_name_H-M   'P 1'
#
loop_
_entity.id
_entity.type
_entity.pdbx_description
1 polymer ?
#
loop_
_entity_poly.entity_id
_entity_poly.type
_entity_poly.pdbx_seq_one_letter_code
_entity_poly.pdbx_strand_id
1 'polypeptide(L)'
;MDNKKRKRAGGIILRDDKILLMHRINKHEGGREYYTTLGGGVEDDESVVQAVAREVYEESSVIIAVKELLLEHETDRQHQYYYLCDYLSGEPGLLVGGPEHIKHLAGDIHEPVWVPVGGIKNI
;
A
#
# COMPACT_ATOMS: atom_id res chain seq x y z
N MET A 1 -4.14 -21.63 -22.02
CA MET A 1 -3.30 -21.29 -20.89
C MET A 1 -3.26 -19.78 -20.71
N ASP A 2 -3.56 -19.33 -19.52
CA ASP A 2 -3.60 -17.91 -19.23
C ASP A 2 -2.20 -17.42 -18.85
N ASN A 3 -1.61 -16.60 -19.73
CA ASN A 3 -0.30 -15.98 -19.48
C ASN A 3 -0.42 -14.57 -18.93
N LYS A 4 -1.62 -14.22 -18.46
CA LYS A 4 -1.87 -12.89 -17.92
C LYS A 4 -1.09 -12.67 -16.64
N LYS A 5 -0.28 -11.64 -16.62
CA LYS A 5 0.41 -11.23 -15.40
C LYS A 5 -0.58 -10.61 -14.43
N ARG A 6 -0.35 -10.82 -13.16
CA ARG A 6 -1.13 -10.16 -12.12
C ARG A 6 -0.81 -8.67 -12.11
N LYS A 7 -1.84 -7.86 -12.03
CA LYS A 7 -1.68 -6.42 -11.87
C LYS A 7 -1.70 -6.07 -10.40
N ARG A 8 -0.73 -5.27 -9.98
CA ARG A 8 -0.62 -4.78 -8.62
C ARG A 8 -0.56 -3.26 -8.66
N ALA A 9 -1.36 -2.63 -7.80
CA ALA A 9 -1.48 -1.18 -7.75
C ALA A 9 -1.00 -0.64 -6.41
N GLY A 10 -0.11 0.33 -6.42
CA GLY A 10 0.40 0.98 -5.22
C GLY A 10 0.19 2.47 -5.25
N GLY A 11 0.02 3.07 -4.07
CA GLY A 11 -0.16 4.50 -3.89
C GLY A 11 1.02 5.14 -3.18
N ILE A 12 1.49 6.25 -3.71
CA ILE A 12 2.49 7.10 -3.08
C ILE A 12 1.75 8.33 -2.59
N ILE A 13 1.48 8.38 -1.29
CA ILE A 13 0.70 9.45 -0.67
C ILE A 13 1.64 10.34 0.13
N LEU A 14 1.75 11.59 -0.29
CA LEU A 14 2.57 12.58 0.39
C LEU A 14 1.69 13.56 1.14
N ARG A 15 2.12 13.89 2.35
CA ARG A 15 1.46 14.91 3.18
C ARG A 15 2.55 15.66 3.92
N ASP A 16 2.67 16.96 3.65
CA ASP A 16 3.79 17.76 4.13
C ASP A 16 5.09 17.09 3.64
N ASP A 17 6.05 16.84 4.50
CA ASP A 17 7.30 16.19 4.13
C ASP A 17 7.31 14.71 4.44
N LYS A 18 6.13 14.09 4.48
CA LYS A 18 5.99 12.68 4.87
C LYS A 18 5.33 11.85 3.80
N ILE A 19 5.68 10.58 3.78
CA ILE A 19 5.06 9.58 2.92
C ILE A 19 4.35 8.54 3.78
N LEU A 20 3.17 8.10 3.33
CA LEU A 20 2.44 7.05 4.02
C LEU A 20 2.97 5.68 3.61
N LEU A 21 3.47 4.93 4.59
CA LEU A 21 3.99 3.59 4.37
C LEU A 21 3.35 2.60 5.33
N MET A 22 3.37 1.34 4.95
CA MET A 22 2.97 0.27 5.84
C MET A 22 4.20 -0.27 6.55
N HIS A 23 4.22 -0.13 7.86
CA HIS A 23 5.25 -0.73 8.72
C HIS A 23 4.85 -2.17 9.02
N ARG A 24 5.73 -3.10 8.68
CA ARG A 24 5.45 -4.53 8.85
C ARG A 24 6.51 -5.19 9.71
N ILE A 25 6.04 -6.02 10.64
CA ILE A 25 6.91 -6.92 11.38
C ILE A 25 6.31 -8.31 11.23
N ASN A 26 7.06 -9.23 10.62
CA ASN A 26 6.60 -10.59 10.38
C ASN A 26 7.19 -11.52 11.42
N LYS A 27 6.38 -11.91 12.40
CA LYS A 27 6.83 -12.76 13.49
C LYS A 27 7.18 -14.17 13.04
N HIS A 28 6.56 -14.64 11.96
CA HIS A 28 6.84 -15.97 11.39
C HIS A 28 8.19 -16.05 10.71
N GLU A 29 8.77 -14.91 10.36
CA GLU A 29 10.09 -14.81 9.73
C GLU A 29 11.13 -14.27 10.72
N GLY A 30 11.04 -14.64 11.97
CA GLY A 30 12.00 -14.24 12.99
C GLY A 30 11.93 -12.77 13.39
N GLY A 31 10.77 -12.13 13.21
CA GLY A 31 10.60 -10.73 13.56
C GLY A 31 11.15 -9.78 12.50
N ARG A 32 11.23 -10.21 11.25
CA ARG A 32 11.69 -9.36 10.16
C ARG A 32 10.85 -8.10 10.07
N GLU A 33 11.51 -6.95 10.09
CA GLU A 33 10.89 -5.64 10.03
C GLU A 33 11.19 -4.94 8.72
N TYR A 34 10.17 -4.37 8.09
CA TYR A 34 10.34 -3.64 6.83
C TYR A 34 9.15 -2.71 6.57
N TYR A 35 9.32 -1.83 5.58
CA TYR A 35 8.29 -0.88 5.16
C TYR A 35 7.94 -1.12 3.70
N THR A 36 6.67 -0.97 3.37
CA THR A 36 6.19 -1.10 1.99
C THR A 36 5.27 0.06 1.65
N THR A 37 5.08 0.31 0.37
CA THR A 37 4.01 1.19 -0.09
C THR A 37 2.68 0.52 0.19
N LEU A 38 1.60 1.32 0.27
CA LEU A 38 0.27 0.78 0.36
C LEU A 38 -0.19 0.36 -1.03
N GLY A 39 -0.87 -0.77 -1.11
CA GLY A 39 -1.35 -1.27 -2.38
C GLY A 39 -1.67 -2.75 -2.34
N GLY A 40 -2.10 -3.28 -3.46
CA GLY A 40 -2.45 -4.68 -3.58
C GLY A 40 -2.88 -5.06 -4.97
N GLY A 41 -3.47 -6.23 -5.10
CA GLY A 41 -3.92 -6.75 -6.38
C GLY A 41 -5.09 -6.00 -6.97
N VAL A 42 -5.09 -5.85 -8.28
CA VAL A 42 -6.21 -5.27 -9.02
C VAL A 42 -7.23 -6.39 -9.28
N GLU A 43 -8.49 -6.13 -8.95
CA GLU A 43 -9.56 -7.09 -9.18
C GLU A 43 -10.03 -7.03 -10.64
N ASP A 44 -10.67 -8.11 -11.10
CA ASP A 44 -11.04 -8.24 -12.51
C ASP A 44 -11.99 -7.15 -13.01
N ASP A 45 -12.83 -6.65 -12.11
CA ASP A 45 -13.87 -5.67 -12.47
C ASP A 45 -13.50 -4.24 -12.12
N GLU A 46 -12.23 -3.98 -11.79
CA GLU A 46 -11.81 -2.62 -11.46
C GLU A 46 -10.62 -2.18 -12.30
N SER A 47 -10.47 -0.86 -12.44
CA SER A 47 -9.29 -0.28 -13.06
C SER A 47 -8.14 -0.24 -12.06
N VAL A 48 -6.92 -0.04 -12.56
CA VAL A 48 -5.75 0.14 -11.69
C VAL A 48 -5.94 1.33 -10.75
N VAL A 49 -6.48 2.44 -11.27
CA VAL A 49 -6.73 3.64 -10.46
C VAL A 49 -7.73 3.36 -9.34
N GLN A 50 -8.81 2.63 -9.64
CA GLN A 50 -9.78 2.25 -8.62
C GLN A 50 -9.14 1.37 -7.55
N ALA A 51 -8.27 0.44 -7.97
CA ALA A 51 -7.57 -0.44 -7.05
C ALA A 51 -6.67 0.34 -6.08
N VAL A 52 -5.96 1.36 -6.57
CA VAL A 52 -5.12 2.19 -5.71
C VAL A 52 -5.95 2.81 -4.59
N ALA A 53 -7.04 3.46 -4.94
CA ALA A 53 -7.90 4.14 -3.95
C ALA A 53 -8.49 3.14 -2.94
N ARG A 54 -8.96 1.99 -3.42
CA ARG A 54 -9.54 0.96 -2.57
C ARG A 54 -8.52 0.38 -1.61
N GLU A 55 -7.37 -0.02 -2.13
CA GLU A 55 -6.31 -0.64 -1.32
C GLU A 55 -5.78 0.31 -0.25
N VAL A 56 -5.55 1.57 -0.60
CA VAL A 56 -5.09 2.56 0.38
C VAL A 56 -6.11 2.71 1.50
N TYR A 57 -7.40 2.80 1.14
CA TYR A 57 -8.45 2.92 2.14
C TYR A 57 -8.55 1.67 3.03
N GLU A 58 -8.53 0.49 2.44
CA GLU A 58 -8.60 -0.76 3.20
C GLU A 58 -7.42 -0.92 4.16
N GLU A 59 -6.24 -0.49 3.75
CA GLU A 59 -5.02 -0.67 4.54
C GLU A 59 -4.80 0.43 5.58
N SER A 60 -5.36 1.62 5.39
CA SER A 60 -5.03 2.76 6.24
C SER A 60 -6.21 3.60 6.72
N SER A 61 -7.39 3.42 6.15
CA SER A 61 -8.56 4.29 6.36
C SER A 61 -8.38 5.72 5.82
N VAL A 62 -7.33 5.94 5.04
CA VAL A 62 -7.05 7.25 4.44
C VAL A 62 -7.74 7.35 3.09
N ILE A 63 -8.40 8.48 2.87
CA ILE A 63 -9.08 8.79 1.60
C ILE A 63 -8.16 9.66 0.75
N ILE A 64 -7.97 9.24 -0.49
CA ILE A 64 -7.04 9.87 -1.43
C ILE A 64 -7.71 10.18 -2.76
N ALA A 65 -7.07 11.06 -3.52
CA ALA A 65 -7.36 11.24 -4.93
C ALA A 65 -6.13 10.78 -5.73
N VAL A 66 -6.32 9.86 -6.64
CA VAL A 66 -5.23 9.36 -7.49
C VAL A 66 -4.93 10.41 -8.55
N LYS A 67 -3.67 10.82 -8.69
CA LYS A 67 -3.26 11.88 -9.61
C LYS A 67 -2.60 11.37 -10.89
N GLU A 68 -1.43 10.79 -10.75
CA GLU A 68 -0.66 10.42 -11.94
C GLU A 68 0.18 9.18 -11.72
N LEU A 69 0.41 8.46 -12.79
CA LEU A 69 1.29 7.29 -12.79
C LEU A 69 2.73 7.77 -12.68
N LEU A 70 3.43 7.31 -11.65
CA LEU A 70 4.84 7.64 -11.44
C LEU A 70 5.77 6.58 -11.99
N LEU A 71 5.40 5.32 -11.85
CA LEU A 71 6.28 4.22 -12.19
C LEU A 71 5.48 2.98 -12.54
N GLU A 72 5.92 2.32 -13.60
CA GLU A 72 5.48 0.96 -13.94
C GLU A 72 6.69 0.06 -13.83
N HIS A 73 6.49 -1.12 -13.27
CA HIS A 73 7.55 -2.12 -13.16
C HIS A 73 6.98 -3.48 -13.50
N GLU A 74 7.62 -4.17 -14.43
CA GLU A 74 7.15 -5.47 -14.86
C GLU A 74 8.15 -6.55 -14.48
N THR A 75 7.64 -7.60 -13.87
CA THR A 75 8.39 -8.83 -13.60
C THR A 75 7.78 -9.96 -14.38
N ASP A 76 8.31 -11.17 -14.24
CA ASP A 76 7.77 -12.35 -14.94
C ASP A 76 6.33 -12.66 -14.49
N ARG A 77 5.96 -12.28 -13.29
CA ARG A 77 4.67 -12.65 -12.69
C ARG A 77 3.72 -11.49 -12.48
N GLN A 78 4.23 -10.26 -12.41
CA GLN A 78 3.43 -9.10 -12.05
C GLN A 78 3.71 -7.91 -12.94
N HIS A 79 2.68 -7.10 -13.14
CA HIS A 79 2.80 -5.77 -13.69
C HIS A 79 2.40 -4.80 -12.57
N GLN A 80 3.33 -4.01 -12.08
CA GLN A 80 3.15 -3.12 -10.94
C GLN A 80 3.01 -1.68 -11.39
N TYR A 81 2.04 -0.98 -10.80
CA TYR A 81 1.74 0.42 -11.11
C TYR A 81 1.79 1.22 -9.83
N TYR A 82 2.57 2.30 -9.82
CA TYR A 82 2.67 3.18 -8.66
C TYR A 82 2.18 4.57 -9.04
N TYR A 83 1.16 5.04 -8.33
CA TYR A 83 0.51 6.31 -8.60
C TYR A 83 0.78 7.31 -7.49
N LEU A 84 1.06 8.57 -7.90
CA LEU A 84 1.07 9.68 -6.96
C LEU A 84 -0.37 10.01 -6.59
N CYS A 85 -0.62 10.20 -5.30
CA CYS A 85 -1.94 10.45 -4.77
C CYS A 85 -1.96 11.67 -3.86
N ASP A 86 -3.04 12.43 -3.92
CA ASP A 86 -3.29 13.52 -2.98
C ASP A 86 -3.98 12.96 -1.74
N TYR A 87 -3.48 13.37 -0.58
CA TYR A 87 -4.18 13.12 0.68
C TYR A 87 -5.40 14.00 0.78
N LEU A 88 -6.56 13.42 1.04
CA LEU A 88 -7.80 14.15 1.22
C LEU A 88 -8.25 14.19 2.66
N SER A 89 -8.33 13.05 3.33
CA SER A 89 -8.79 12.98 4.71
C SER A 89 -8.47 11.64 5.35
N GLY A 90 -8.69 11.56 6.66
CA GLY A 90 -8.54 10.33 7.42
C GLY A 90 -7.22 10.24 8.17
N GLU A 91 -7.26 9.64 9.35
CA GLU A 91 -6.05 9.36 10.11
C GLU A 91 -5.67 7.90 9.87
N PRO A 92 -4.37 7.61 9.65
CA PRO A 92 -3.95 6.25 9.40
C PRO A 92 -4.30 5.30 10.55
N GLY A 93 -4.93 4.20 10.17
CA GLY A 93 -5.29 3.12 11.08
C GLY A 93 -5.82 1.97 10.26
N LEU A 94 -5.74 0.76 10.77
CA LEU A 94 -6.25 -0.40 10.07
C LEU A 94 -7.77 -0.39 10.04
N LEU A 95 -8.34 -0.68 8.88
CA LEU A 95 -9.79 -0.82 8.75
C LEU A 95 -10.24 -2.04 9.56
N VAL A 96 -11.14 -1.81 10.53
CA VAL A 96 -11.66 -2.89 11.38
C VAL A 96 -12.34 -3.95 10.51
N GLY A 97 -11.88 -5.21 10.67
CA GLY A 97 -12.40 -6.32 9.88
C GLY A 97 -11.79 -6.45 8.49
N GLY A 98 -10.91 -5.53 8.08
CA GLY A 98 -10.21 -5.63 6.81
C GLY A 98 -9.07 -6.64 6.86
N PRO A 99 -8.51 -7.01 5.68
CA PRO A 99 -7.47 -8.04 5.61
C PRO A 99 -6.23 -7.75 6.49
N GLU A 100 -5.77 -6.51 6.51
CA GLU A 100 -4.59 -6.16 7.30
C GLU A 100 -4.88 -6.18 8.80
N HIS A 101 -6.10 -5.82 9.20
CA HIS A 101 -6.53 -5.90 10.59
C HIS A 101 -6.54 -7.35 11.07
N ILE A 102 -7.03 -8.26 10.25
CA ILE A 102 -7.05 -9.69 10.58
C ILE A 102 -5.63 -10.22 10.76
N LYS A 103 -4.71 -9.86 9.89
CA LYS A 103 -3.30 -10.25 10.02
C LYS A 103 -2.67 -9.69 11.29
N HIS A 104 -2.99 -8.46 11.62
CA HIS A 104 -2.50 -7.82 12.84
C HIS A 104 -2.96 -8.58 14.08
N LEU A 105 -4.23 -8.96 14.12
CA LEU A 105 -4.77 -9.76 15.22
C LEU A 105 -4.11 -11.14 15.32
N ALA A 106 -3.62 -11.68 14.21
CA ALA A 106 -2.91 -12.95 14.19
C ALA A 106 -1.46 -12.85 14.68
N GLY A 107 -1.00 -11.66 15.04
CA GLY A 107 0.30 -11.47 15.65
C GLY A 107 1.35 -10.78 14.77
N ASP A 108 1.12 -10.69 13.48
CA ASP A 108 2.00 -9.91 12.61
C ASP A 108 1.64 -8.43 12.73
N ILE A 109 2.66 -7.56 12.71
CA ILE A 109 2.42 -6.13 12.81
C ILE A 109 2.24 -5.54 11.42
N HIS A 110 1.14 -4.82 11.24
CA HIS A 110 0.81 -4.08 10.02
C HIS A 110 0.28 -2.72 10.46
N GLU A 111 1.11 -1.69 10.35
CA GLU A 111 0.73 -0.34 10.80
C GLU A 111 0.98 0.68 9.71
N PRO A 112 -0.07 1.38 9.24
CA PRO A 112 0.14 2.51 8.33
C PRO A 112 0.72 3.69 9.13
N VAL A 113 1.86 4.22 8.67
CA VAL A 113 2.56 5.29 9.38
C VAL A 113 3.05 6.34 8.41
N TRP A 114 3.11 7.59 8.90
CA TRP A 114 3.73 8.69 8.17
C TRP A 114 5.21 8.69 8.46
N VAL A 115 6.02 8.59 7.41
CA VAL A 115 7.48 8.56 7.52
C VAL A 115 8.04 9.81 6.85
N PRO A 116 8.92 10.56 7.53
CA PRO A 116 9.57 11.70 6.88
C PRO A 116 10.33 11.26 5.62
N VAL A 117 10.13 11.99 4.53
CA VAL A 117 10.79 11.64 3.26
C VAL A 117 12.30 11.59 3.42
N GLY A 118 12.88 12.49 4.21
CA GLY A 118 14.31 12.47 4.50
C GLY A 118 14.79 11.25 5.28
N GLY A 119 13.88 10.50 5.92
CA GLY A 119 14.20 9.30 6.69
C GLY A 119 14.15 8.01 5.88
N ILE A 120 13.67 8.07 4.64
CA ILE A 120 13.49 6.86 3.83
C ILE A 120 14.80 6.09 3.61
N LYS A 121 15.92 6.80 3.53
CA LYS A 121 17.24 6.18 3.35
C LYS A 121 17.62 5.21 4.47
N ASN A 122 16.97 5.33 5.62
CA ASN A 122 17.27 4.55 6.81
C ASN A 122 16.33 3.39 7.04
N ILE A 123 15.45 3.15 6.08
CA ILE A 123 14.41 2.12 6.17
C ILE A 123 14.81 0.86 5.42
#